data_f3d7e875e4c078e47279d2ba63f92219
#
_entry.id   f3d7e875e4c078e47279d2ba63f92219
#
_cell.length_a   1.000
_cell.length_b   1.000
_cell.length_c   1.000
_cell.angle_alpha   90.00
_cell.angle_beta   90.00
_cell.angle_gamma   90.00
#
_symmetry.space_group_name_H-M   'P 1'
#
loop_
_entity.id
_entity.type
_entity.pdbx_description
1 polymer ?
#
loop_
_entity_poly.entity_id
_entity_poly.type
_entity_poly.pdbx_seq_one_letter_code
_entity_poly.pdbx_strand_id
1 'polypeptide(L)'
;YHALPCGLGSRDTLRLEKGYCLYGNDLSDETSPIEAGLSWIVKTKVKSNFVAKDIFVHQKESGVERKLMGFKLDSRRVPRNGYKIFNETGDQEIGFVTSGTQSPCLNIPIGMGYLQIDHAQAGNKIQIQMGKKNHPAEVTVLPFV
;
A
#
# COMPACT_ATOMS: atom_id res chain seq x y z
N TYR A 1 -30.30 -9.42 -19.26
CA TYR A 1 -29.51 -8.76 -18.23
C TYR A 1 -29.02 -7.42 -18.78
N HIS A 2 -29.18 -6.34 -18.01
CA HIS A 2 -28.74 -4.97 -18.39
C HIS A 2 -27.35 -4.65 -17.85
N ALA A 3 -26.41 -5.62 -17.91
CA ALA A 3 -25.04 -5.42 -17.46
C ALA A 3 -24.29 -4.56 -18.51
N LEU A 4 -23.61 -3.52 -18.02
CA LEU A 4 -22.76 -2.68 -18.87
C LEU A 4 -21.32 -3.22 -18.82
N PRO A 5 -20.63 -3.29 -19.98
CA PRO A 5 -19.22 -3.67 -20.01
C PRO A 5 -18.37 -2.55 -19.39
N CYS A 6 -17.54 -2.91 -18.38
CA CYS A 6 -16.62 -2.02 -17.70
C CYS A 6 -15.17 -2.41 -18.03
N GLY A 7 -14.30 -1.43 -18.20
CA GLY A 7 -12.87 -1.67 -18.42
C GLY A 7 -12.13 -2.12 -17.16
N LEU A 8 -10.90 -2.65 -17.33
CA LEU A 8 -10.04 -3.10 -16.21
C LEU A 8 -9.75 -1.99 -15.19
N GLY A 9 -9.74 -0.73 -15.61
CA GLY A 9 -9.54 0.41 -14.70
C GLY A 9 -10.60 0.52 -13.60
N SER A 10 -11.85 0.11 -13.85
CA SER A 10 -12.89 0.10 -12.82
C SER A 10 -12.61 -0.93 -11.73
N ARG A 11 -12.14 -2.14 -12.12
CA ARG A 11 -11.71 -3.16 -11.16
C ARG A 11 -10.54 -2.67 -10.30
N ASP A 12 -9.54 -2.04 -10.91
CA ASP A 12 -8.37 -1.52 -10.19
C ASP A 12 -8.76 -0.41 -9.22
N THR A 13 -9.65 0.48 -9.62
CA THR A 13 -10.17 1.54 -8.74
C THR A 13 -10.96 0.96 -7.55
N LEU A 14 -11.90 0.04 -7.81
CA LEU A 14 -12.72 -0.56 -6.76
C LEU A 14 -11.89 -1.35 -5.73
N ARG A 15 -10.92 -2.16 -6.19
CA ARG A 15 -10.08 -2.93 -5.28
C ARG A 15 -9.18 -2.00 -4.44
N LEU A 16 -8.66 -0.92 -5.04
CA LEU A 16 -7.78 0.02 -4.35
C LEU A 16 -8.54 0.81 -3.28
N GLU A 17 -9.75 1.29 -3.58
CA GLU A 17 -10.61 1.95 -2.58
C GLU A 17 -10.88 1.05 -1.36
N LYS A 18 -11.02 -0.25 -1.57
CA LYS A 18 -11.16 -1.25 -0.49
C LYS A 18 -9.82 -1.72 0.10
N GLY A 19 -8.70 -1.19 -0.36
CA GLY A 19 -7.37 -1.56 0.14
C GLY A 19 -6.97 -2.99 -0.20
N TYR A 20 -7.53 -3.59 -1.24
CA TYR A 20 -7.18 -4.95 -1.66
C TYR A 20 -5.91 -4.95 -2.49
N CYS A 21 -4.98 -5.81 -2.09
CA CYS A 21 -3.72 -5.99 -2.79
C CYS A 21 -3.91 -6.62 -4.17
N LEU A 22 -3.09 -6.22 -5.12
CA LEU A 22 -2.96 -6.83 -6.43
C LEU A 22 -1.58 -7.48 -6.55
N TYR A 23 -1.55 -8.80 -6.86
CA TYR A 23 -0.29 -9.50 -7.14
C TYR A 23 0.37 -8.93 -8.40
N GLY A 24 1.67 -8.74 -8.35
CA GLY A 24 2.46 -8.05 -9.37
C GLY A 24 2.60 -6.54 -9.14
N ASN A 25 1.78 -5.94 -8.26
CA ASN A 25 1.89 -4.55 -7.85
C ASN A 25 2.21 -4.44 -6.35
N ASP A 26 1.24 -4.82 -5.51
CA ASP A 26 1.32 -4.67 -4.05
C ASP A 26 1.90 -5.93 -3.39
N LEU A 27 1.83 -7.05 -4.05
CA LEU A 27 2.38 -8.34 -3.62
C LEU A 27 3.30 -8.91 -4.70
N SER A 28 4.38 -9.54 -4.27
CA SER A 28 5.33 -10.28 -5.11
C SER A 28 5.94 -11.41 -4.30
N ASP A 29 6.83 -12.19 -4.92
CA ASP A 29 7.58 -13.24 -4.24
C ASP A 29 8.59 -12.68 -3.21
N GLU A 30 8.87 -11.37 -3.25
CA GLU A 30 9.76 -10.66 -2.33
C GLU A 30 9.03 -9.95 -1.18
N THR A 31 7.71 -10.06 -1.12
CA THR A 31 6.89 -9.40 -0.09
C THR A 31 6.20 -10.44 0.78
N SER A 32 6.28 -10.26 2.11
CA SER A 32 5.58 -11.15 3.02
C SER A 32 4.14 -10.70 3.24
N PRO A 33 3.21 -11.63 3.53
CA PRO A 33 1.85 -11.27 3.93
C PRO A 33 1.79 -10.46 5.23
N ILE A 34 2.83 -10.53 6.07
CA ILE A 34 2.89 -9.75 7.31
C ILE A 34 3.15 -8.27 6.98
N GLU A 35 4.14 -8.00 6.11
CA GLU A 35 4.43 -6.64 5.60
C GLU A 35 3.23 -6.03 4.86
N ALA A 36 2.51 -6.85 4.11
CA ALA A 36 1.33 -6.44 3.35
C ALA A 36 0.06 -6.21 4.21
N GLY A 37 0.14 -6.34 5.55
CA GLY A 37 -1.00 -6.17 6.44
C GLY A 37 -1.99 -7.36 6.43
N LEU A 38 -1.60 -8.48 5.84
CA LEU A 38 -2.42 -9.70 5.71
C LEU A 38 -2.11 -10.74 6.80
N SER A 39 -1.55 -10.32 7.93
CA SER A 39 -1.11 -11.25 8.99
C SER A 39 -2.26 -12.09 9.57
N TRP A 40 -3.51 -11.64 9.45
CA TRP A 40 -4.70 -12.33 9.93
C TRP A 40 -5.01 -13.64 9.18
N ILE A 41 -4.58 -13.77 7.90
CA ILE A 41 -4.74 -15.01 7.11
C ILE A 41 -3.64 -16.03 7.41
N VAL A 42 -2.49 -15.59 7.96
CA VAL A 42 -1.33 -16.45 8.21
C VAL A 42 -1.48 -17.16 9.55
N LYS A 43 -1.84 -18.45 9.53
CA LYS A 43 -2.10 -19.26 10.72
C LYS A 43 -0.82 -19.92 11.25
N THR A 44 0.08 -19.15 11.86
CA THR A 44 1.37 -19.64 12.38
C THR A 44 1.25 -20.66 13.54
N LYS A 45 0.13 -20.66 14.26
CA LYS A 45 -0.12 -21.56 15.39
C LYS A 45 -0.56 -22.99 15.00
N VAL A 46 -0.79 -23.28 13.72
CA VAL A 46 -1.14 -24.63 13.29
C VAL A 46 0.06 -25.58 13.43
N LYS A 47 -0.21 -26.87 13.76
CA LYS A 47 0.83 -27.89 13.95
C LYS A 47 1.55 -28.27 12.65
N SER A 48 0.85 -28.21 11.51
CA SER A 48 1.44 -28.52 10.21
C SER A 48 2.49 -27.47 9.81
N ASN A 49 3.57 -27.94 9.21
CA ASN A 49 4.57 -27.06 8.63
C ASN A 49 4.14 -26.58 7.23
N PHE A 50 4.54 -25.38 6.85
CA PHE A 50 4.32 -24.81 5.51
C PHE A 50 5.49 -23.90 5.15
N VAL A 51 5.64 -23.60 3.86
CA VAL A 51 6.74 -22.78 3.34
C VAL A 51 6.79 -21.41 4.05
N ALA A 52 7.99 -20.99 4.46
CA ALA A 52 8.28 -19.72 5.13
C ALA A 52 7.61 -19.53 6.51
N LYS A 53 7.09 -20.60 7.15
CA LYS A 53 6.43 -20.50 8.47
C LYS A 53 7.31 -19.80 9.50
N ASP A 54 8.59 -20.17 9.58
CA ASP A 54 9.52 -19.61 10.57
C ASP A 54 9.76 -18.11 10.34
N ILE A 55 9.83 -17.67 9.08
CA ILE A 55 9.95 -16.28 8.72
C ILE A 55 8.71 -15.50 9.20
N PHE A 56 7.51 -16.03 8.95
CA PHE A 56 6.27 -15.38 9.36
C PHE A 56 6.07 -15.36 10.88
N VAL A 57 6.52 -16.40 11.58
CA VAL A 57 6.55 -16.40 13.07
C VAL A 57 7.46 -15.28 13.55
N HIS A 58 8.69 -15.23 13.05
CA HIS A 58 9.65 -14.19 13.40
C HIS A 58 9.12 -12.78 13.13
N GLN A 59 8.56 -12.54 11.95
CA GLN A 59 7.98 -11.23 11.61
C GLN A 59 6.77 -10.84 12.49
N LYS A 60 6.00 -11.81 12.99
CA LYS A 60 4.91 -11.55 13.94
C LYS A 60 5.40 -11.20 15.34
N GLU A 61 6.53 -11.77 15.77
CA GLU A 61 7.10 -11.59 17.10
C GLU A 61 8.00 -10.36 17.18
N SER A 62 8.88 -10.19 16.19
CA SER A 62 9.89 -9.12 16.16
C SER A 62 9.44 -7.88 15.39
N GLY A 63 8.32 -7.96 14.64
CA GLY A 63 7.87 -6.91 13.74
C GLY A 63 8.47 -7.02 12.34
N VAL A 64 8.15 -6.06 11.50
CA VAL A 64 8.60 -5.94 10.12
C VAL A 64 9.34 -4.60 9.92
N GLU A 65 10.28 -4.56 8.99
CA GLU A 65 11.04 -3.34 8.67
C GLU A 65 10.22 -2.32 7.87
N ARG A 66 9.26 -2.81 7.09
CA ARG A 66 8.38 -2.00 6.23
C ARG A 66 6.95 -2.53 6.27
N LYS A 67 5.99 -1.67 5.96
CA LYS A 67 4.58 -2.03 5.95
C LYS A 67 3.86 -1.38 4.78
N LEU A 68 2.94 -2.14 4.16
CA LEU A 68 2.03 -1.61 3.15
C LEU A 68 0.99 -0.70 3.82
N MET A 69 0.95 0.56 3.40
CA MET A 69 0.03 1.57 3.91
C MET A 69 -0.73 2.24 2.77
N GLY A 70 -1.92 2.75 3.10
CA GLY A 70 -2.64 3.67 2.23
C GLY A 70 -2.15 5.11 2.42
N PHE A 71 -2.32 5.95 1.40
CA PHE A 71 -2.11 7.40 1.51
C PHE A 71 -3.06 8.15 0.58
N LYS A 72 -3.41 9.37 0.99
CA LYS A 72 -4.26 10.31 0.25
C LYS A 72 -3.40 11.49 -0.18
N LEU A 73 -3.53 11.92 -1.44
CA LEU A 73 -2.75 13.05 -1.96
C LEU A 73 -3.58 14.35 -1.93
N ASP A 74 -2.90 15.42 -1.60
CA ASP A 74 -3.39 16.78 -1.78
C ASP A 74 -2.87 17.34 -3.12
N SER A 75 -3.24 16.69 -4.20
CA SER A 75 -2.89 17.10 -5.56
C SER A 75 -3.85 16.47 -6.56
N ARG A 76 -3.83 16.94 -7.83
CA ARG A 76 -4.63 16.33 -8.90
C ARG A 76 -3.89 15.19 -9.62
N ARG A 77 -2.66 14.90 -9.25
CA ARG A 77 -1.85 13.86 -9.90
C ARG A 77 -2.06 12.52 -9.21
N VAL A 78 -2.27 11.49 -10.02
CA VAL A 78 -2.40 10.11 -9.57
C VAL A 78 -1.01 9.49 -9.41
N PRO A 79 -0.67 8.92 -8.24
CA PRO A 79 0.60 8.23 -8.04
C PRO A 79 0.64 6.93 -8.88
N ARG A 80 1.86 6.52 -9.24
CA ARG A 80 2.07 5.30 -10.05
C ARG A 80 3.07 4.38 -9.37
N ASN A 81 2.99 3.09 -9.69
CA ASN A 81 3.94 2.09 -9.23
C ASN A 81 5.39 2.53 -9.49
N GLY A 82 6.25 2.33 -8.51
CA GLY A 82 7.68 2.68 -8.56
C GLY A 82 8.00 4.13 -8.20
N TYR A 83 7.01 5.00 -7.97
CA TYR A 83 7.30 6.35 -7.47
C TYR A 83 7.84 6.29 -6.05
N LYS A 84 8.87 7.08 -5.79
CA LYS A 84 9.52 7.16 -4.48
C LYS A 84 8.67 7.94 -3.49
N ILE A 85 8.70 7.48 -2.25
CA ILE A 85 8.06 8.12 -1.11
C ILE A 85 9.15 8.67 -0.20
N PHE A 86 9.02 9.93 0.17
CA PHE A 86 9.93 10.64 1.06
C PHE A 86 9.21 11.00 2.35
N ASN A 87 9.98 11.25 3.41
CA ASN A 87 9.49 11.82 4.65
C ASN A 87 8.85 13.21 4.43
N GLU A 88 8.30 13.81 5.48
CA GLU A 88 7.62 15.10 5.42
C GLU A 88 8.51 16.22 4.87
N THR A 89 9.80 16.23 5.23
CA THR A 89 10.77 17.24 4.76
C THR A 89 11.24 17.02 3.32
N GLY A 90 11.07 15.79 2.80
CA GLY A 90 11.41 15.44 1.41
C GLY A 90 12.89 15.13 1.18
N ASP A 91 13.69 14.95 2.24
CA ASP A 91 15.13 14.72 2.19
C ASP A 91 15.53 13.24 2.34
N GLN A 92 14.65 12.42 2.92
CA GLN A 92 14.88 10.99 3.13
C GLN A 92 13.87 10.16 2.36
N GLU A 93 14.34 9.22 1.52
CA GLU A 93 13.50 8.19 0.91
C GLU A 93 13.11 7.16 1.96
N ILE A 94 11.79 6.97 2.15
CA ILE A 94 11.21 6.08 3.17
C ILE A 94 10.38 4.94 2.60
N GLY A 95 10.26 4.86 1.28
CA GLY A 95 9.47 3.82 0.64
C GLY A 95 9.15 4.07 -0.82
N PHE A 96 8.22 3.28 -1.34
CA PHE A 96 7.80 3.38 -2.74
C PHE A 96 6.31 3.05 -2.91
N VAL A 97 5.73 3.65 -3.95
CA VAL A 97 4.33 3.44 -4.35
C VAL A 97 4.19 2.10 -5.08
N THR A 98 3.18 1.33 -4.73
CA THR A 98 2.82 0.07 -5.42
C THR A 98 1.59 0.23 -6.31
N SER A 99 0.62 1.01 -5.87
CA SER A 99 -0.63 1.23 -6.61
C SER A 99 -1.14 2.66 -6.41
N GLY A 100 -1.88 3.16 -7.40
CA GLY A 100 -2.52 4.47 -7.27
C GLY A 100 -3.62 4.70 -8.31
N THR A 101 -4.67 5.40 -7.88
CA THR A 101 -5.82 5.75 -8.71
C THR A 101 -6.44 7.08 -8.27
N GLN A 102 -7.30 7.64 -9.13
CA GLN A 102 -8.26 8.66 -8.72
C GLN A 102 -9.45 7.94 -8.10
N SER A 103 -9.73 8.18 -6.82
CA SER A 103 -10.92 7.62 -6.17
C SER A 103 -12.17 8.37 -6.61
N PRO A 104 -13.17 7.70 -7.21
CA PRO A 104 -14.45 8.33 -7.50
C PRO A 104 -15.27 8.63 -6.24
N CYS A 105 -15.16 7.79 -5.21
CA CYS A 105 -15.90 7.98 -3.96
C CYS A 105 -15.40 9.17 -3.15
N LEU A 106 -14.08 9.37 -3.10
CA LEU A 106 -13.45 10.45 -2.34
C LEU A 106 -13.15 11.69 -3.18
N ASN A 107 -13.17 11.56 -4.51
CA ASN A 107 -12.80 12.57 -5.50
C ASN A 107 -11.36 13.13 -5.33
N ILE A 108 -10.46 12.32 -4.80
CA ILE A 108 -9.03 12.63 -4.62
C ILE A 108 -8.17 11.48 -5.10
N PRO A 109 -6.90 11.71 -5.46
CA PRO A 109 -5.95 10.63 -5.70
C PRO A 109 -5.61 9.89 -4.41
N ILE A 110 -5.63 8.57 -4.50
CA ILE A 110 -5.24 7.65 -3.44
C ILE A 110 -4.17 6.70 -3.95
N GLY A 111 -3.40 6.12 -3.05
CA GLY A 111 -2.42 5.11 -3.39
C GLY A 111 -2.09 4.20 -2.22
N MET A 112 -1.43 3.10 -2.55
CA MET A 112 -0.78 2.22 -1.58
C MET A 112 0.71 2.15 -1.86
N GLY A 113 1.50 1.90 -0.83
CA GLY A 113 2.94 1.76 -0.94
C GLY A 113 3.55 1.17 0.31
N TYR A 114 4.75 0.61 0.16
CA TYR A 114 5.54 0.17 1.30
C TYR A 114 6.29 1.34 1.90
N LEU A 115 6.13 1.53 3.20
CA LEU A 115 6.83 2.53 4.02
C LEU A 115 7.69 1.84 5.07
N GLN A 116 8.87 2.41 5.36
CA GLN A 116 9.64 2.02 6.54
C GLN A 116 8.75 2.13 7.79
N ILE A 117 8.91 1.21 8.72
CA ILE A 117 7.95 1.02 9.83
C ILE A 117 7.80 2.28 10.70
N ASP A 118 8.87 3.04 10.90
CA ASP A 118 8.86 4.27 11.71
C ASP A 118 7.97 5.38 11.10
N HIS A 119 7.72 5.28 9.79
CA HIS A 119 6.88 6.23 9.04
C HIS A 119 5.49 5.67 8.70
N ALA A 120 5.22 4.38 9.01
CA ALA A 120 3.99 3.67 8.65
C ALA A 120 2.85 3.87 9.66
N GLN A 121 2.60 5.12 10.07
CA GLN A 121 1.51 5.49 10.97
C GLN A 121 0.51 6.40 10.26
N ALA A 122 -0.80 6.15 10.48
CA ALA A 122 -1.86 7.02 9.95
C ALA A 122 -1.72 8.44 10.51
N GLY A 123 -1.91 9.42 9.64
CA GLY A 123 -1.74 10.85 9.95
C GLY A 123 -0.34 11.39 9.66
N ASN A 124 0.67 10.54 9.44
CA ASN A 124 2.01 10.99 9.06
C ASN A 124 1.96 11.70 7.70
N LYS A 125 2.65 12.83 7.63
CA LYS A 125 2.85 13.56 6.38
C LYS A 125 4.03 12.95 5.62
N ILE A 126 3.84 12.76 4.33
CA ILE A 126 4.84 12.20 3.43
C ILE A 126 4.83 12.99 2.12
N GLN A 127 5.82 12.75 1.29
CA GLN A 127 5.89 13.33 -0.05
C GLN A 127 6.08 12.24 -1.10
N ILE A 128 5.30 12.31 -2.18
CA ILE A 128 5.40 11.40 -3.32
C ILE A 128 6.14 12.11 -4.45
N GLN A 129 7.28 11.55 -4.88
CA GLN A 129 8.03 12.12 -6.00
C GLN A 129 7.41 11.71 -7.33
N MET A 130 6.88 12.68 -8.06
CA MET A 130 6.30 12.50 -9.39
C MET A 130 7.06 13.32 -10.42
N GLY A 131 7.94 12.66 -11.14
CA GLY A 131 8.92 13.32 -12.02
C GLY A 131 9.95 14.10 -11.19
N LYS A 132 10.05 15.41 -11.39
CA LYS A 132 11.01 16.27 -10.67
C LYS A 132 10.43 16.99 -9.45
N LYS A 133 9.17 16.73 -9.11
CA LYS A 133 8.46 17.43 -8.01
C LYS A 133 7.95 16.44 -6.98
N ASN A 134 8.02 16.87 -5.72
CA ASN A 134 7.40 16.19 -4.60
C ASN A 134 5.98 16.72 -4.40
N HIS A 135 5.05 15.82 -4.12
CA HIS A 135 3.64 16.12 -3.87
C HIS A 135 3.26 15.67 -2.47
N PRO A 136 2.66 16.54 -1.66
CA PRO A 136 2.28 16.20 -0.30
C PRO A 136 1.18 15.13 -0.29
N ALA A 137 1.29 14.23 0.66
CA ALA A 137 0.32 13.18 0.92
C ALA A 137 0.25 12.88 2.42
N GLU A 138 -0.80 12.22 2.84
CA GLU A 138 -1.00 11.79 4.22
C GLU A 138 -1.24 10.29 4.28
N VAL A 139 -0.52 9.61 5.15
CA VAL A 139 -0.68 8.18 5.41
C VAL A 139 -2.05 7.92 6.06
N THR A 140 -2.75 6.90 5.60
CA THR A 140 -4.05 6.51 6.12
C THR A 140 -4.15 5.00 6.30
N VAL A 141 -5.06 4.57 7.17
CA VAL A 141 -5.44 3.16 7.28
C VAL A 141 -6.29 2.73 6.09
N LEU A 142 -6.27 1.44 5.79
CA LEU A 142 -7.14 0.80 4.80
C LEU A 142 -8.35 0.16 5.51
N PRO A 143 -9.54 0.15 4.88
CA PRO A 143 -9.86 0.66 3.54
C PRO A 143 -9.94 2.20 3.48
N PHE A 144 -9.95 2.76 2.26
CA PHE A 144 -10.14 4.21 2.04
C PHE A 144 -11.61 4.63 2.18
N VAL A 145 -12.51 3.71 1.85
CA VAL A 145 -14.00 3.89 1.88
C VAL A 145 -14.69 2.63 2.42
#